data_030a30a0fb0cbbbaae43e9db3112e39e
#
_entry.id   030a30a0fb0cbbbaae43e9db3112e39e
#
_cell.length_a   1.000
_cell.length_b   1.000
_cell.length_c   1.000
_cell.angle_alpha   90.00
_cell.angle_beta   90.00
_cell.angle_gamma   90.00
#
_symmetry.space_group_name_H-M   'P 1'
#
loop_
_entity.id
_entity.type
_entity.pdbx_description
1 polymer ?
#
loop_
_entity_poly.entity_id
_entity_poly.type
_entity_poly.pdbx_seq_one_letter_code
_entity_poly.pdbx_strand_id
1 'polypeptide(L)'
;MANTLTDLAPDLYAALDVVSRELVGMIPSVTVDARVNQAAVGQIVRSHVVPAANALIDNTPAMAFPTAAYQTIGNQEIVITKSKSAPFSWQGNEQDLLASGAGYMSVRANQMAQAMRKLVNDMEADLCALYATTSRAAGTVGTVPFVSNTAALSAARKVLVDNGAPI
;
A
#
# COMPACT_ATOMS: atom_id res chain seq x y z
N MET A 1 -3.54 -23.15 32.74
CA MET A 1 -4.94 -22.99 32.32
C MET A 1 -4.92 -22.43 30.91
N ALA A 2 -5.61 -23.08 29.97
CA ALA A 2 -5.68 -22.58 28.60
C ALA A 2 -6.56 -21.30 28.59
N ASN A 3 -6.03 -20.21 28.03
CA ASN A 3 -6.81 -19.01 27.80
C ASN A 3 -7.95 -19.34 26.85
N THR A 4 -9.16 -19.18 27.31
CA THR A 4 -10.35 -19.28 26.45
C THR A 4 -10.39 -18.02 25.57
N LEU A 5 -10.05 -18.19 24.30
CA LEU A 5 -9.98 -17.11 23.31
C LEU A 5 -11.34 -16.76 22.67
N THR A 6 -12.44 -17.19 23.29
CA THR A 6 -13.79 -17.01 22.74
C THR A 6 -14.18 -15.55 22.51
N ASP A 7 -13.66 -14.63 23.31
CA ASP A 7 -13.99 -13.20 23.20
C ASP A 7 -12.95 -12.38 22.43
N LEU A 8 -11.84 -13.00 22.01
CA LEU A 8 -10.77 -12.31 21.31
C LEU A 8 -11.17 -11.89 19.88
N ALA A 9 -11.93 -12.73 19.19
CA ALA A 9 -12.33 -12.46 17.81
C ALA A 9 -13.26 -11.25 17.68
N PRO A 10 -14.33 -11.10 18.51
CA PRO A 10 -15.15 -9.89 18.50
C PRO A 10 -14.38 -8.61 18.76
N ASP A 11 -13.46 -8.65 19.74
CA ASP A 11 -12.62 -7.49 20.09
C ASP A 11 -11.67 -7.10 18.96
N LEU A 12 -11.13 -8.09 18.26
CA LEU A 12 -10.27 -7.86 17.09
C LEU A 12 -11.06 -7.22 15.94
N TYR A 13 -12.28 -7.69 15.68
CA TYR A 13 -13.15 -7.09 14.65
C TYR A 13 -13.57 -5.66 15.02
N ALA A 14 -13.88 -5.40 16.29
CA ALA A 14 -14.17 -4.04 16.76
C ALA A 14 -12.96 -3.11 16.60
N ALA A 15 -11.74 -3.58 16.89
CA ALA A 15 -10.52 -2.84 16.69
C ALA A 15 -10.25 -2.54 15.20
N LEU A 16 -10.48 -3.51 14.31
CA LEU A 16 -10.37 -3.33 12.87
C LEU A 16 -11.37 -2.30 12.33
N ASP A 17 -12.60 -2.29 12.83
CA ASP A 17 -13.62 -1.31 12.43
C ASP A 17 -13.20 0.12 12.81
N VAL A 18 -12.59 0.32 13.97
CA VAL A 18 -12.06 1.62 14.40
C VAL A 18 -10.91 2.06 13.50
N VAL A 19 -9.98 1.16 13.18
CA VAL A 19 -8.82 1.47 12.33
C VAL A 19 -9.25 1.74 10.89
N SER A 20 -10.25 1.01 10.38
CA SER A 20 -10.76 1.21 9.02
C SER A 20 -11.40 2.59 8.80
N ARG A 21 -11.81 3.27 9.86
CA ARG A 21 -12.36 4.64 9.82
C ARG A 21 -11.27 5.72 9.82
N GLU A 22 -10.02 5.36 10.01
CA GLU A 22 -8.94 6.33 9.96
C GLU A 22 -8.67 6.78 8.52
N LEU A 23 -8.26 8.03 8.37
CA LEU A 23 -7.84 8.57 7.10
C LEU A 23 -6.56 7.88 6.65
N VAL A 24 -6.72 6.91 5.78
CA VAL A 24 -5.64 6.21 5.11
C VAL A 24 -5.52 6.84 3.73
N GLY A 25 -4.39 7.44 3.42
CA GLY A 25 -4.19 8.19 2.17
C GLY A 25 -3.67 7.32 1.04
N MET A 26 -2.59 6.60 1.29
CA MET A 26 -1.83 5.88 0.25
C MET A 26 -2.30 4.44 0.06
N ILE A 27 -2.64 3.72 1.14
CA ILE A 27 -3.04 2.31 1.06
C ILE A 27 -4.19 2.07 0.07
N PRO A 28 -5.30 2.83 0.09
CA PRO A 28 -6.39 2.60 -0.85
C PRO A 28 -6.09 3.01 -2.29
N SER A 29 -5.03 3.79 -2.52
CA SER A 29 -4.62 4.22 -3.87
C SER A 29 -3.65 3.25 -4.56
N VAL A 30 -3.15 2.25 -3.85
CA VAL A 30 -2.19 1.26 -4.38
C VAL A 30 -2.90 0.00 -4.85
N THR A 31 -2.43 -0.58 -5.93
CA THR A 31 -2.91 -1.89 -6.36
C THR A 31 -2.24 -2.99 -5.54
N VAL A 32 -3.05 -3.82 -4.91
CA VAL A 32 -2.58 -4.98 -4.14
C VAL A 32 -2.50 -6.20 -5.05
N ASP A 33 -1.33 -6.84 -5.15
CA ASP A 33 -1.21 -8.13 -5.84
C ASP A 33 -1.60 -9.26 -4.89
N ALA A 34 -2.72 -9.94 -5.19
CA ALA A 34 -3.26 -11.04 -4.38
C ALA A 34 -2.30 -12.24 -4.26
N ARG A 35 -1.32 -12.39 -5.15
CA ARG A 35 -0.31 -13.45 -5.10
C ARG A 35 0.65 -13.31 -3.93
N VAL A 36 0.73 -12.12 -3.36
CA VAL A 36 1.60 -11.80 -2.21
C VAL A 36 1.12 -12.45 -0.91
N ASN A 37 -0.14 -12.81 -0.80
CA ASN A 37 -0.72 -13.36 0.44
C ASN A 37 -0.08 -14.69 0.91
N GLN A 38 0.70 -15.34 0.08
CA GLN A 38 1.39 -16.60 0.41
C GLN A 38 2.92 -16.48 0.38
N ALA A 39 3.44 -15.28 0.16
CA ALA A 39 4.87 -15.09 0.00
C ALA A 39 5.54 -14.77 1.35
N ALA A 40 6.65 -15.45 1.63
CA ALA A 40 7.49 -15.20 2.80
C ALA A 40 8.50 -14.06 2.55
N VAL A 41 9.04 -13.49 3.62
CA VAL A 41 10.15 -12.53 3.52
C VAL A 41 11.32 -13.13 2.76
N GLY A 42 11.87 -12.37 1.81
CA GLY A 42 12.94 -12.79 0.91
C GLY A 42 12.46 -13.41 -0.40
N GLN A 43 11.18 -13.69 -0.55
CA GLN A 43 10.64 -14.17 -1.82
C GLN A 43 10.46 -13.03 -2.82
N ILE A 44 10.59 -13.38 -4.09
CA ILE A 44 10.42 -12.47 -5.22
C ILE A 44 9.08 -12.73 -5.87
N VAL A 45 8.25 -11.72 -5.93
CA VAL A 45 7.00 -11.73 -6.69
C VAL A 45 7.26 -11.09 -8.04
N ARG A 46 6.97 -11.79 -9.14
CA ARG A 46 7.17 -11.31 -10.50
C ARG A 46 5.85 -10.88 -11.09
N SER A 47 5.80 -9.63 -11.55
CA SER A 47 4.70 -9.08 -12.33
C SER A 47 5.15 -8.84 -13.76
N HIS A 48 4.34 -9.25 -14.73
CA HIS A 48 4.65 -9.02 -16.13
C HIS A 48 4.34 -7.58 -16.51
N VAL A 49 5.31 -6.94 -17.16
CA VAL A 49 5.13 -5.59 -17.71
C VAL A 49 5.22 -5.68 -19.22
N VAL A 50 4.12 -5.32 -19.87
CA VAL A 50 4.06 -5.22 -21.33
C VAL A 50 4.46 -3.79 -21.70
N PRO A 51 5.54 -3.59 -22.47
CA PRO A 51 5.92 -2.24 -22.92
C PRO A 51 4.88 -1.68 -23.90
N ALA A 52 4.95 -0.38 -24.15
CA ALA A 52 4.13 0.26 -25.16
C ALA A 52 4.35 -0.42 -26.52
N ALA A 53 3.30 -0.39 -27.37
CA ALA A 53 3.40 -0.94 -28.72
C ALA A 53 4.54 -0.28 -29.51
N ASN A 54 5.17 -1.07 -30.39
CA ASN A 54 6.16 -0.56 -31.32
C ASN A 54 5.56 0.51 -32.24
N ALA A 55 6.42 1.29 -32.87
CA ALA A 55 5.97 2.31 -33.79
C ALA A 55 5.01 1.76 -34.86
N LEU A 56 3.99 2.56 -35.18
CA LEU A 56 3.09 2.24 -36.30
C LEU A 56 3.88 2.25 -37.59
N ILE A 57 3.58 1.29 -38.45
CA ILE A 57 4.17 1.18 -39.80
C ILE A 57 3.07 1.40 -40.81
N ASP A 58 3.29 2.29 -41.78
CA ASP A 58 2.34 2.54 -42.85
C ASP A 58 2.28 1.36 -43.80
N ASN A 59 1.07 0.91 -44.11
CA ASN A 59 0.86 -0.12 -45.12
C ASN A 59 1.06 0.47 -46.52
N THR A 60 1.92 -0.15 -47.28
CA THR A 60 2.12 0.24 -48.69
C THR A 60 1.04 -0.35 -49.58
N PRO A 61 0.67 0.32 -50.71
CA PRO A 61 -0.32 -0.21 -51.65
C PRO A 61 0.03 -1.56 -52.28
N ALA A 62 1.28 -1.99 -52.17
CA ALA A 62 1.77 -3.29 -52.66
C ALA A 62 1.30 -4.51 -51.85
N MET A 63 0.45 -4.33 -50.84
CA MET A 63 -0.07 -5.38 -49.96
C MET A 63 0.98 -6.27 -49.30
N ALA A 64 2.22 -5.81 -49.18
CA ALA A 64 3.24 -6.48 -48.41
C ALA A 64 2.99 -6.23 -46.92
N PHE A 65 2.76 -7.29 -46.14
CA PHE A 65 2.67 -7.14 -44.68
C PHE A 65 4.04 -6.70 -44.14
N PRO A 66 4.09 -5.60 -43.35
CA PRO A 66 5.33 -5.19 -42.75
C PRO A 66 5.80 -6.26 -41.77
N THR A 67 7.10 -6.52 -41.74
CA THR A 67 7.68 -7.43 -40.75
C THR A 67 7.57 -6.79 -39.38
N ALA A 68 6.77 -7.40 -38.51
CA ALA A 68 6.62 -6.90 -37.12
C ALA A 68 7.91 -7.07 -36.35
N ALA A 69 8.32 -6.02 -35.64
CA ALA A 69 9.36 -6.15 -34.61
C ALA A 69 8.77 -6.85 -33.40
N TYR A 70 9.51 -7.86 -32.89
CA TYR A 70 9.07 -8.59 -31.72
C TYR A 70 9.09 -7.69 -30.49
N GLN A 71 8.01 -7.72 -29.71
CA GLN A 71 7.93 -7.04 -28.42
C GLN A 71 8.55 -7.93 -27.33
N THR A 72 9.46 -7.39 -26.57
CA THR A 72 10.03 -8.12 -25.41
C THR A 72 9.19 -7.81 -24.18
N ILE A 73 8.53 -8.83 -23.65
CA ILE A 73 7.79 -8.72 -22.40
C ILE A 73 8.78 -8.76 -21.25
N GLY A 74 8.83 -7.69 -20.49
CA GLY A 74 9.67 -7.57 -19.29
C GLY A 74 8.95 -8.12 -18.04
N ASN A 75 9.74 -8.42 -17.00
CA ASN A 75 9.25 -8.77 -15.69
C ASN A 75 9.72 -7.68 -14.70
N GLN A 76 8.80 -7.18 -13.90
CA GLN A 76 9.13 -6.37 -12.74
C GLN A 76 9.17 -7.27 -11.51
N GLU A 77 10.30 -7.27 -10.82
CA GLU A 77 10.49 -8.06 -9.60
C GLU A 77 10.23 -7.20 -8.38
N ILE A 78 9.39 -7.70 -7.48
CA ILE A 78 9.11 -7.10 -6.18
C ILE A 78 9.61 -8.07 -5.11
N VAL A 79 10.59 -7.65 -4.34
CA VAL A 79 11.15 -8.45 -3.25
C VAL A 79 10.41 -8.10 -1.96
N ILE A 80 9.92 -9.11 -1.25
CA ILE A 80 9.31 -8.92 0.06
C ILE A 80 10.42 -8.72 1.09
N THR A 81 10.58 -7.48 1.55
CA THR A 81 11.66 -7.11 2.48
C THR A 81 11.22 -6.98 3.92
N LYS A 82 9.91 -6.82 4.18
CA LYS A 82 9.40 -6.50 5.50
C LYS A 82 8.30 -7.45 5.93
N SER A 83 8.39 -7.91 7.17
CA SER A 83 7.30 -8.57 7.89
C SER A 83 7.32 -8.01 9.30
N LYS A 84 6.23 -7.36 9.70
CA LYS A 84 6.16 -6.65 10.97
C LYS A 84 4.96 -7.11 11.78
N SER A 85 5.13 -7.17 13.09
CA SER A 85 4.08 -7.43 14.04
C SER A 85 4.12 -6.37 15.14
N ALA A 86 2.97 -6.05 15.71
CA ALA A 86 2.85 -5.16 16.87
C ALA A 86 2.41 -6.00 18.08
N PRO A 87 3.34 -6.65 18.79
CA PRO A 87 3.00 -7.49 19.93
C PRO A 87 2.61 -6.63 21.14
N PHE A 88 1.67 -7.12 21.91
CA PHE A 88 1.39 -6.66 23.25
C PHE A 88 1.20 -7.88 24.16
N SER A 89 1.64 -7.78 25.40
CA SER A 89 1.56 -8.88 26.38
C SER A 89 0.98 -8.35 27.69
N TRP A 90 0.23 -9.20 28.35
CA TRP A 90 -0.32 -8.93 29.66
C TRP A 90 0.16 -10.02 30.63
N GLN A 91 0.59 -9.60 31.80
CA GLN A 91 0.92 -10.53 32.86
C GLN A 91 -0.35 -10.92 33.61
N GLY A 92 -0.38 -12.13 34.18
CA GLY A 92 -1.56 -12.65 34.87
C GLY A 92 -2.08 -11.75 35.98
N ASN A 93 -1.17 -11.12 36.75
CA ASN A 93 -1.52 -10.18 37.82
C ASN A 93 -2.21 -8.89 37.27
N GLU A 94 -1.84 -8.44 36.07
CA GLU A 94 -2.47 -7.28 35.44
C GLU A 94 -3.87 -7.64 34.93
N GLN A 95 -4.04 -8.87 34.45
CA GLN A 95 -5.36 -9.39 34.05
C GLN A 95 -6.32 -9.47 35.23
N ASP A 96 -5.84 -9.95 36.39
CA ASP A 96 -6.67 -10.06 37.62
C ASP A 96 -7.05 -8.67 38.15
N LEU A 97 -6.14 -7.72 38.12
CA LEU A 97 -6.39 -6.33 38.53
C LEU A 97 -7.41 -5.64 37.64
N LEU A 98 -7.38 -5.88 36.35
CA LEU A 98 -8.31 -5.30 35.38
C LEU A 98 -9.65 -6.04 35.37
N ALA A 99 -9.65 -7.35 35.59
CA ALA A 99 -10.89 -8.16 35.63
C ALA A 99 -11.82 -7.79 36.79
N SER A 100 -11.26 -7.23 37.89
CA SER A 100 -12.05 -6.70 39.03
C SER A 100 -12.66 -5.31 38.74
N GLY A 101 -12.29 -4.65 37.61
CA GLY A 101 -12.77 -3.33 37.24
C GLY A 101 -13.66 -3.34 35.99
N ALA A 102 -14.62 -2.41 35.94
CA ALA A 102 -15.58 -2.29 34.83
C ALA A 102 -14.97 -1.88 33.46
N GLY A 103 -13.65 -1.75 33.37
CA GLY A 103 -12.95 -1.24 32.19
C GLY A 103 -12.12 -2.26 31.39
N TYR A 104 -12.09 -3.52 31.80
CA TYR A 104 -11.22 -4.54 31.22
C TYR A 104 -11.35 -4.71 29.70
N MET A 105 -12.59 -4.87 29.23
CA MET A 105 -12.86 -5.09 27.81
C MET A 105 -12.50 -3.88 26.95
N SER A 106 -12.77 -2.68 27.46
CA SER A 106 -12.45 -1.44 26.72
C SER A 106 -10.95 -1.18 26.62
N VAL A 107 -10.18 -1.48 27.67
CA VAL A 107 -8.72 -1.32 27.65
C VAL A 107 -8.07 -2.27 26.67
N ARG A 108 -8.52 -3.52 26.63
CA ARG A 108 -8.02 -4.53 25.70
C ARG A 108 -8.35 -4.16 24.23
N ALA A 109 -9.58 -3.77 23.96
CA ALA A 109 -10.00 -3.32 22.63
C ALA A 109 -9.18 -2.10 22.17
N ASN A 110 -8.95 -1.14 23.06
CA ASN A 110 -8.13 0.04 22.78
C ASN A 110 -6.65 -0.32 22.51
N GLN A 111 -6.08 -1.29 23.21
CA GLN A 111 -4.71 -1.75 22.94
C GLN A 111 -4.60 -2.44 21.58
N MET A 112 -5.57 -3.27 21.23
CA MET A 112 -5.65 -3.87 19.90
C MET A 112 -5.77 -2.81 18.80
N ALA A 113 -6.65 -1.83 18.99
CA ALA A 113 -6.81 -0.72 18.06
C ALA A 113 -5.50 0.08 17.88
N GLN A 114 -4.79 0.35 18.96
CA GLN A 114 -3.49 1.03 18.89
C GLN A 114 -2.41 0.20 18.17
N ALA A 115 -2.38 -1.12 18.40
CA ALA A 115 -1.47 -2.02 17.70
C ALA A 115 -1.74 -2.03 16.18
N MET A 116 -3.01 -2.14 15.78
CA MET A 116 -3.43 -2.06 14.38
C MET A 116 -3.11 -0.70 13.76
N ARG A 117 -3.40 0.38 14.47
CA ARG A 117 -3.06 1.75 14.05
C ARG A 117 -1.58 1.92 13.80
N LYS A 118 -0.73 1.36 14.67
CA LYS A 118 0.72 1.38 14.50
C LYS A 118 1.17 0.66 13.23
N LEU A 119 0.59 -0.50 12.92
CA LEU A 119 0.90 -1.25 11.70
C LEU A 119 0.45 -0.49 10.45
N VAL A 120 -0.75 0.08 10.46
CA VAL A 120 -1.27 0.87 9.33
C VAL A 120 -0.41 2.10 9.09
N ASN A 121 -0.07 2.85 10.14
CA ASN A 121 0.80 4.03 10.02
C ASN A 121 2.19 3.69 9.50
N ASP A 122 2.74 2.53 9.86
CA ASP A 122 4.04 2.08 9.36
C ASP A 122 3.97 1.74 7.86
N MET A 123 2.88 1.09 7.40
CA MET A 123 2.66 0.85 5.97
C MET A 123 2.48 2.16 5.19
N GLU A 124 1.70 3.10 5.71
CA GLU A 124 1.52 4.43 5.10
C GLU A 124 2.86 5.18 4.99
N ALA A 125 3.67 5.16 6.04
CA ALA A 125 4.99 5.79 6.04
C ALA A 125 5.93 5.16 4.99
N ASP A 126 5.91 3.82 4.87
CA ASP A 126 6.70 3.12 3.87
C ASP A 126 6.24 3.47 2.44
N LEU A 127 4.94 3.52 2.19
CA LEU A 127 4.39 3.93 0.89
C LEU A 127 4.71 5.39 0.58
N CYS A 128 4.56 6.28 1.56
CA CYS A 128 4.93 7.68 1.39
C CYS A 128 6.42 7.86 1.09
N ALA A 129 7.30 7.04 1.67
CA ALA A 129 8.75 7.13 1.42
C ALA A 129 9.13 6.81 -0.03
N LEU A 130 8.28 6.12 -0.78
CA LEU A 130 8.52 5.82 -2.19
C LEU A 130 8.54 7.05 -3.11
N TYR A 131 8.09 8.21 -2.64
CA TYR A 131 8.16 9.45 -3.43
C TYR A 131 9.60 9.76 -3.92
N ALA A 132 10.61 9.37 -3.15
CA ALA A 132 12.00 9.59 -3.50
C ALA A 132 12.48 8.70 -4.67
N THR A 133 11.75 7.64 -5.00
CA THR A 133 12.07 6.70 -6.08
C THR A 133 11.37 7.04 -7.39
N THR A 134 10.50 8.04 -7.39
CA THR A 134 9.76 8.45 -8.59
C THR A 134 10.70 9.09 -9.63
N SER A 135 10.52 8.74 -10.90
CA SER A 135 11.35 9.24 -12.00
C SER A 135 11.06 10.69 -12.39
N ARG A 136 9.92 11.23 -12.00
CA ARG A 136 9.49 12.59 -12.32
C ARG A 136 8.82 13.25 -11.13
N ALA A 137 9.08 14.55 -10.98
CA ALA A 137 8.45 15.40 -9.97
C ALA A 137 7.80 16.61 -10.63
N ALA A 138 6.70 17.08 -10.06
CA ALA A 138 6.04 18.32 -10.46
C ALA A 138 6.28 19.38 -9.37
N GLY A 139 6.68 20.58 -9.78
CA GLY A 139 6.94 21.70 -8.89
C GLY A 139 8.35 22.28 -9.06
N THR A 140 8.63 23.34 -8.34
CA THR A 140 9.92 24.01 -8.33
C THR A 140 10.61 23.75 -6.99
N VAL A 141 11.88 23.31 -7.03
CA VAL A 141 12.67 23.04 -5.83
C VAL A 141 12.75 24.30 -4.96
N GLY A 142 12.55 24.15 -3.66
CA GLY A 142 12.61 25.25 -2.70
C GLY A 142 11.34 26.08 -2.59
N THR A 143 10.31 25.80 -3.37
CA THR A 143 9.00 26.45 -3.26
C THR A 143 7.97 25.52 -2.63
N VAL A 144 7.14 26.07 -1.73
CA VAL A 144 6.02 25.30 -1.16
C VAL A 144 4.93 25.21 -2.23
N PRO A 145 4.49 24.00 -2.63
CA PRO A 145 3.37 23.86 -3.56
C PRO A 145 2.08 24.38 -2.92
N PHE A 146 1.20 24.92 -3.73
CA PHE A 146 -0.13 25.41 -3.31
C PHE A 146 -0.17 26.71 -2.49
N VAL A 147 0.92 27.47 -2.40
CA VAL A 147 0.92 28.77 -1.67
C VAL A 147 0.00 29.79 -2.30
N SER A 148 -0.04 29.87 -3.62
CA SER A 148 -0.80 30.91 -4.36
C SER A 148 -1.75 30.33 -5.41
N ASN A 149 -1.54 29.12 -5.88
CA ASN A 149 -2.36 28.52 -6.93
C ASN A 149 -2.25 26.99 -6.93
N THR A 150 -3.10 26.34 -7.72
CA THR A 150 -3.14 24.88 -7.91
C THR A 150 -2.35 24.39 -9.13
N ALA A 151 -1.45 25.22 -9.69
CA ALA A 151 -0.69 24.89 -10.89
C ALA A 151 0.17 23.62 -10.71
N ALA A 152 0.68 23.37 -9.50
CA ALA A 152 1.44 22.16 -9.19
C ALA A 152 0.59 20.89 -9.34
N LEU A 153 -0.70 20.95 -9.02
CA LEU A 153 -1.63 19.82 -9.19
C LEU A 153 -1.88 19.52 -10.69
N SER A 154 -2.11 20.58 -11.50
CA SER A 154 -2.29 20.40 -12.94
C SER A 154 -1.02 19.90 -13.63
N ALA A 155 0.17 20.33 -13.18
CA ALA A 155 1.44 19.81 -13.67
C ALA A 155 1.65 18.34 -13.31
N ALA A 156 1.31 17.93 -12.09
CA ALA A 156 1.36 16.53 -11.68
C ALA A 156 0.40 15.67 -12.51
N ARG A 157 -0.84 16.14 -12.71
CA ARG A 157 -1.81 15.47 -13.58
C ARG A 157 -1.29 15.32 -15.01
N LYS A 158 -0.70 16.38 -15.57
CA LYS A 158 -0.09 16.30 -16.89
C LYS A 158 0.98 15.22 -16.99
N VAL A 159 1.87 15.12 -15.99
CA VAL A 159 2.90 14.08 -15.95
C VAL A 159 2.27 12.68 -15.93
N LEU A 160 1.20 12.47 -15.19
CA LEU A 160 0.50 11.18 -15.13
C LEU A 160 -0.14 10.84 -16.49
N VAL A 161 -0.83 11.79 -17.10
CA VAL A 161 -1.48 11.60 -18.42
C VAL A 161 -0.44 11.33 -19.51
N ASP A 162 0.66 12.08 -19.54
CA ASP A 162 1.76 11.88 -20.49
C ASP A 162 2.42 10.50 -20.33
N ASN A 163 2.34 9.89 -19.15
CA ASN A 163 2.82 8.53 -18.89
C ASN A 163 1.74 7.45 -19.10
N GLY A 164 0.57 7.80 -19.61
CA GLY A 164 -0.49 6.85 -19.94
C GLY A 164 -1.38 6.43 -18.77
N ALA A 165 -1.40 7.18 -17.68
CA ALA A 165 -2.35 6.92 -16.60
C ALA A 165 -3.79 7.15 -17.09
N PRO A 166 -4.74 6.28 -16.74
CA PRO A 166 -6.15 6.48 -17.09
C PRO A 166 -6.67 7.75 -16.41
N ILE A 167 -7.52 8.48 -17.12
CA ILE A 167 -8.12 9.74 -16.66
C ILE A 167 -9.39 9.45 -15.87
#